data_6ceaa191bd4b58d949c4050592b560dd
#
_entry.id   6ceaa191bd4b58d949c4050592b560dd
#
_cell.length_a   1.000
_cell.length_b   1.000
_cell.length_c   1.000
_cell.angle_alpha   90.00
_cell.angle_beta   90.00
_cell.angle_gamma   90.00
#
_symmetry.space_group_name_H-M   'P 1'
#
loop_
_entity.id
_entity.type
_entity.pdbx_description
1 polymer ?
#
loop_
_entity_poly.entity_id
_entity_poly.type
_entity_poly.pdbx_seq_one_letter_code
_entity_poly.pdbx_strand_id
1 'polypeptide(L)'
;MSVDAALKALAEPRRREILRLVWSQERPATEIADHFREVSRSAISQHLGVLKEAGLVFERRDGTRRLYRADRDEMKKLRAFLDDYWTTGLERLRDVAEAAQRKKETK
;
A
#
# COMPACT_ATOMS: atom_id res chain seq x y z
N MET A 1 -7.76 -9.38 5.57
CA MET A 1 -7.41 -8.53 4.41
C MET A 1 -7.11 -9.40 3.21
N SER A 2 -7.62 -9.02 2.04
CA SER A 2 -7.23 -9.65 0.79
C SER A 2 -5.95 -8.99 0.27
N VAL A 3 -4.91 -9.77 0.05
CA VAL A 3 -3.65 -9.26 -0.50
C VAL A 3 -3.87 -8.67 -1.90
N ASP A 4 -4.67 -9.33 -2.72
CA ASP A 4 -4.97 -8.84 -4.07
C ASP A 4 -5.67 -7.48 -4.03
N ALA A 5 -6.64 -7.29 -3.15
CA ALA A 5 -7.33 -6.02 -2.99
C ALA A 5 -6.37 -4.92 -2.52
N ALA A 6 -5.47 -5.24 -1.59
CA ALA A 6 -4.46 -4.30 -1.11
C ALA A 6 -3.50 -3.90 -2.23
N LEU A 7 -3.01 -4.85 -3.01
CA LEU A 7 -2.11 -4.57 -4.12
C LEU A 7 -2.78 -3.73 -5.21
N LYS A 8 -4.03 -4.03 -5.53
CA LYS A 8 -4.80 -3.22 -6.49
C LYS A 8 -5.02 -1.79 -5.99
N ALA A 9 -5.34 -1.63 -4.71
CA ALA A 9 -5.50 -0.31 -4.12
C ALA A 9 -4.21 0.51 -4.22
N LEU A 10 -3.06 -0.13 -3.94
CA LEU A 10 -1.76 0.53 -3.96
C LEU A 10 -1.16 0.71 -5.36
N ALA A 11 -1.74 0.10 -6.38
CA ALA A 11 -1.27 0.25 -7.75
C ALA A 11 -1.51 1.65 -8.30
N GLU A 12 -2.42 2.43 -7.73
CA GLU A 12 -2.75 3.77 -8.19
C GLU A 12 -1.96 4.81 -7.37
N PRO A 13 -1.18 5.70 -8.03
CA PRO A 13 -0.28 6.64 -7.32
C PRO A 13 -0.99 7.57 -6.34
N ARG A 14 -2.18 8.06 -6.69
CA ARG A 14 -2.92 8.97 -5.80
C ARG A 14 -3.34 8.29 -4.50
N ARG A 15 -3.70 7.00 -4.57
CA ARG A 15 -4.04 6.25 -3.36
C ARG A 15 -2.82 6.07 -2.46
N ARG A 16 -1.64 5.85 -3.02
CA ARG A 16 -0.40 5.82 -2.22
C ARG A 16 -0.13 7.16 -1.54
N GLU A 17 -0.36 8.25 -2.26
CA GLU A 17 -0.19 9.60 -1.69
C GLU A 17 -1.18 9.87 -0.56
N ILE A 18 -2.44 9.49 -0.75
CA ILE A 18 -3.45 9.59 0.31
C ILE A 18 -2.99 8.82 1.56
N LEU A 19 -2.50 7.60 1.36
CA LEU A 19 -2.04 6.77 2.47
C LEU A 19 -0.90 7.44 3.24
N ARG A 20 0.03 8.11 2.55
CA ARG A 20 1.09 8.88 3.19
C ARG A 20 0.54 10.02 4.04
N LEU A 21 -0.46 10.73 3.53
CA LEU A 21 -1.08 11.85 4.25
C LEU A 21 -1.72 11.42 5.57
N VAL A 22 -2.29 10.21 5.62
CA VAL A 22 -3.01 9.71 6.80
C VAL A 22 -2.19 8.70 7.60
N TRP A 23 -0.90 8.56 7.29
CA TRP A 23 -0.04 7.55 7.91
C TRP A 23 0.16 7.77 9.40
N SER A 24 0.50 9.00 9.79
CA SER A 24 0.84 9.34 11.18
C SER A 24 -0.28 10.05 11.93
N GLN A 25 -1.22 10.63 11.21
CA GLN A 25 -2.31 11.41 11.79
C GLN A 25 -3.61 11.15 11.06
N GLU A 26 -4.68 11.11 11.82
CA GLU A 26 -6.03 11.13 11.28
C GLU A 26 -6.28 12.47 10.59
N ARG A 27 -6.89 12.44 9.39
CA ARG A 27 -7.20 13.66 8.63
C ARG A 27 -8.63 13.61 8.08
N PRO A 28 -9.34 14.75 8.06
CA PRO A 28 -10.65 14.79 7.45
C PRO A 28 -10.57 14.68 5.92
N ALA A 29 -11.62 14.12 5.33
CA ALA A 29 -11.72 13.92 3.88
C ALA A 29 -11.53 15.24 3.12
N THR A 30 -12.03 16.34 3.65
CA THR A 30 -11.91 17.66 3.02
C THR A 30 -10.46 18.12 2.94
N GLU A 31 -9.68 17.90 4.00
CA GLU A 31 -8.26 18.24 4.01
C GLU A 31 -7.48 17.37 3.01
N ILE A 32 -7.81 16.08 2.94
CA ILE A 32 -7.19 15.19 1.96
C ILE A 32 -7.50 15.68 0.54
N ALA A 33 -8.76 16.01 0.25
CA ALA A 33 -9.16 16.51 -1.06
C ALA A 33 -8.46 17.81 -1.42
N ASP A 34 -8.24 18.69 -0.46
CA ASP A 34 -7.55 19.97 -0.69
C ASP A 34 -6.08 19.78 -1.08
N HIS A 35 -5.47 18.67 -0.72
CA HIS A 35 -4.11 18.36 -1.13
C HIS A 35 -4.00 18.08 -2.63
N PHE A 36 -5.08 17.64 -3.26
CA PHE A 36 -5.11 17.25 -4.67
C PHE A 36 -5.94 18.26 -5.49
N ARG A 37 -5.36 19.43 -5.77
CA ARG A 37 -6.06 20.52 -6.45
C ARG A 37 -6.54 20.17 -7.87
N GLU A 38 -5.87 19.23 -8.52
CA GLU A 38 -6.14 18.83 -9.90
C GLU A 38 -7.18 17.71 -9.99
N VAL A 39 -7.63 17.18 -8.86
CA VAL A 39 -8.51 16.02 -8.78
C VAL A 39 -9.83 16.44 -8.16
N SER A 40 -10.94 15.97 -8.73
CA SER A 40 -12.26 16.26 -8.17
C SER A 40 -12.42 15.64 -6.78
N ARG A 41 -13.25 16.27 -5.94
CA ARG A 41 -13.59 15.72 -4.62
C ARG A 41 -14.25 14.36 -4.74
N SER A 42 -15.04 14.16 -5.79
CA SER A 42 -15.67 12.89 -6.10
C SER A 42 -14.63 11.79 -6.34
N ALA A 43 -13.59 12.09 -7.11
CA ALA A 43 -12.51 11.13 -7.36
C ALA A 43 -11.74 10.77 -6.08
N ILE A 44 -11.45 11.77 -5.24
CA ILE A 44 -10.79 11.52 -3.95
C ILE A 44 -11.67 10.65 -3.05
N SER A 45 -12.98 10.92 -3.02
CA SER A 45 -13.91 10.09 -2.27
C SER A 45 -13.91 8.64 -2.74
N GLN A 46 -13.82 8.40 -4.06
CA GLN A 46 -13.70 7.06 -4.62
C GLN A 46 -12.39 6.38 -4.21
N HIS A 47 -11.28 7.10 -4.25
CA HIS A 47 -9.99 6.57 -3.79
C HIS A 47 -10.02 6.18 -2.32
N LEU A 48 -10.62 7.01 -1.48
CA LEU A 48 -10.78 6.71 -0.05
C LEU A 48 -11.65 5.47 0.16
N GLY A 49 -12.72 5.33 -0.63
CA GLY A 49 -13.57 4.15 -0.59
C GLY A 49 -12.81 2.87 -0.95
N VAL A 50 -11.98 2.92 -1.98
CA VAL A 50 -11.15 1.77 -2.39
C VAL A 50 -10.16 1.39 -1.29
N LEU A 51 -9.49 2.38 -0.69
CA LEU A 51 -8.56 2.13 0.42
C LEU A 51 -9.26 1.54 1.64
N LYS A 52 -10.44 2.03 1.96
CA LYS A 52 -11.24 1.54 3.08
C LYS A 52 -11.66 0.09 2.84
N GLU A 53 -12.21 -0.22 1.67
CA GLU A 53 -12.62 -1.59 1.33
C GLU A 53 -11.46 -2.57 1.30
N ALA A 54 -10.29 -2.11 0.90
CA ALA A 54 -9.08 -2.93 0.94
C ALA A 54 -8.52 -3.12 2.36
N GLY A 55 -9.10 -2.44 3.35
CA GLY A 55 -8.66 -2.55 4.75
C GLY A 55 -7.41 -1.77 5.08
N LEU A 56 -7.01 -0.83 4.24
CA LEU A 56 -5.76 -0.07 4.41
C LEU A 56 -5.93 1.22 5.21
N VAL A 57 -7.15 1.69 5.35
CA VAL A 57 -7.46 2.86 6.16
C VAL A 57 -8.68 2.61 7.03
N PHE A 58 -8.72 3.27 8.19
CA PHE A 58 -9.90 3.37 9.03
C PHE A 58 -10.68 4.64 8.67
N GLU A 59 -11.99 4.56 8.70
CA GLU A 59 -12.86 5.72 8.62
C GLU A 59 -13.59 5.88 9.95
N ARG A 60 -13.61 7.09 10.46
CA ARG A 60 -14.33 7.45 11.68
C ARG A 60 -15.15 8.70 11.43
N ARG A 61 -16.38 8.72 11.92
CA ARG A 61 -17.21 9.92 11.86
C ARG A 61 -17.04 10.75 13.12
N ASP A 62 -16.92 12.05 12.94
CA ASP A 62 -16.89 13.05 14.00
C ASP A 62 -17.82 14.20 13.59
N GLY A 63 -19.06 14.14 14.06
CA GLY A 63 -20.13 15.05 13.60
C GLY A 63 -20.42 14.84 12.12
N THR A 64 -20.24 15.89 11.32
CA THR A 64 -20.43 15.83 9.86
C THR A 64 -19.14 15.47 9.12
N ARG A 65 -18.01 15.34 9.84
CA ARG A 65 -16.71 15.06 9.24
C ARG A 65 -16.46 13.56 9.16
N ARG A 66 -15.85 13.12 8.08
CA ARG A 66 -15.28 11.78 7.95
C ARG A 66 -13.77 11.90 8.07
N LEU A 67 -13.22 11.16 9.03
CA LEU A 67 -11.80 11.19 9.35
C LEU A 67 -11.18 9.86 8.93
N TYR A 68 -10.01 9.92 8.32
CA TYR A 68 -9.30 8.75 7.80
C TYR A 68 -7.91 8.64 8.41
N ARG A 69 -7.51 7.42 8.73
CA ARG A 69 -6.17 7.09 9.23
C ARG A 69 -5.73 5.76 8.65
N ALA A 70 -4.44 5.64 8.35
CA ALA A 70 -3.87 4.38 7.86
C ALA A 70 -4.01 3.26 8.90
N ASP A 71 -4.40 2.07 8.43
CA ASP A 71 -4.33 0.86 9.24
C ASP A 71 -2.94 0.27 9.11
N ARG A 72 -2.04 0.68 10.00
CA ARG A 72 -0.64 0.28 9.94
C ARG A 72 -0.43 -1.19 10.24
N ASP A 73 -1.31 -1.82 11.01
CA ASP A 73 -1.23 -3.26 11.27
C ASP A 73 -1.51 -4.06 10.00
N GLU A 74 -2.51 -3.66 9.23
CA GLU A 74 -2.78 -4.27 7.93
C GLU A 74 -1.63 -4.03 6.94
N MET A 75 -1.02 -2.85 6.97
CA MET A 75 0.16 -2.55 6.15
C MET A 75 1.35 -3.43 6.53
N LYS A 76 1.51 -3.74 7.82
CA LYS A 76 2.56 -4.68 8.28
C LYS A 76 2.35 -6.09 7.75
N LYS A 77 1.10 -6.54 7.69
CA LYS A 77 0.77 -7.86 7.11
C LYS A 77 1.12 -7.91 5.63
N LEU A 78 0.82 -6.84 4.90
CA LEU A 78 1.19 -6.72 3.49
C LEU A 78 2.70 -6.73 3.32
N ARG A 79 3.42 -6.00 4.15
CA ARG A 79 4.88 -5.99 4.16
C ARG A 79 5.45 -7.39 4.38
N ALA A 80 4.92 -8.12 5.36
CA ALA A 80 5.37 -9.48 5.66
C ALA A 80 5.17 -10.40 4.43
N PHE A 81 4.05 -10.27 3.74
CA PHE A 81 3.79 -11.01 2.51
C PHE A 81 4.83 -10.68 1.44
N LEU A 82 5.11 -9.40 1.23
CA LEU A 82 6.08 -8.95 0.24
C LEU A 82 7.51 -9.35 0.61
N ASP A 83 7.86 -9.27 1.89
CA ASP A 83 9.18 -9.67 2.39
C ASP A 83 9.44 -11.15 2.13
N ASP A 84 8.45 -12.01 2.35
CA ASP A 84 8.54 -13.44 2.07
C ASP A 84 8.82 -13.68 0.58
N TYR A 85 8.09 -12.99 -0.28
CA TYR A 85 8.27 -13.06 -1.73
C TYR A 85 9.67 -12.59 -2.14
N TRP A 86 10.12 -11.51 -1.56
CA TRP A 86 11.42 -10.92 -1.84
C TRP A 86 12.56 -11.82 -1.40
N THR A 87 12.48 -12.38 -0.19
CA THR A 87 13.49 -13.29 0.36
C THR A 87 13.62 -14.54 -0.51
N THR A 88 12.51 -15.17 -0.85
CA THR A 88 12.49 -16.34 -1.73
C THR A 88 13.10 -16.03 -3.10
N GLY A 89 12.76 -14.88 -3.67
CA GLY A 89 13.30 -14.46 -4.96
C GLY A 89 14.80 -14.24 -4.92
N LEU A 90 15.30 -13.61 -3.87
CA LEU A 90 16.75 -13.40 -3.69
C LEU A 90 17.49 -14.72 -3.48
N GLU A 91 16.94 -15.65 -2.72
CA GLU A 91 17.53 -16.97 -2.52
C GLU A 91 17.62 -17.73 -3.83
N ARG A 92 16.57 -17.71 -4.65
CA ARG A 92 16.59 -18.35 -5.97
C ARG A 92 17.65 -17.73 -6.87
N LEU A 93 17.79 -16.41 -6.86
CA LEU A 93 18.79 -15.72 -7.65
C LEU A 93 20.19 -16.11 -7.22
N ARG A 94 20.44 -16.20 -5.92
CA ARG A 94 21.73 -16.66 -5.38
C ARG A 94 22.04 -18.08 -5.83
N ASP A 95 21.08 -18.99 -5.74
CA ASP A 95 21.25 -20.39 -6.13
C ASP A 95 21.61 -20.51 -7.61
N VAL A 96 20.96 -19.74 -8.46
CA VAL A 96 21.25 -19.69 -9.90
C VAL A 96 22.67 -19.17 -10.15
N ALA A 97 23.08 -18.12 -9.45
CA ALA A 97 24.41 -17.54 -9.58
C ALA A 97 25.50 -18.51 -9.12
N GLU A 98 25.28 -19.22 -8.01
CA GLU A 98 26.21 -20.24 -7.51
C GLU A 98 26.32 -21.42 -8.48
N ALA A 99 25.21 -21.86 -9.05
CA ALA A 99 25.23 -22.95 -10.05
C ALA A 99 26.02 -22.54 -11.31
N ALA A 100 25.83 -21.30 -11.78
CA ALA A 100 26.59 -20.78 -12.92
C ALA A 100 28.09 -20.70 -12.63
N GLN A 101 28.45 -20.30 -11.41
CA GLN A 101 29.84 -20.23 -10.98
C GLN A 101 30.47 -21.62 -10.93
N ARG A 102 29.77 -22.60 -10.39
CA ARG A 102 30.25 -24.00 -10.37
C ARG A 102 30.49 -24.55 -11.77
N LYS A 103 29.62 -24.23 -12.73
CA LYS A 103 29.80 -24.65 -14.13
C LYS A 103 31.07 -24.04 -14.73
N LYS A 104 31.39 -22.80 -14.38
CA LYS A 104 32.65 -22.16 -14.85
C LYS A 104 33.87 -22.80 -14.24
N GLU A 105 33.82 -23.25 -12.99
CA GLU A 105 34.94 -23.85 -12.28
C GLU A 105 35.25 -25.27 -12.71
N THR A 106 34.28 -25.95 -13.31
CA THR A 106 34.46 -27.34 -13.74
C THR A 106 35.02 -27.51 -15.15
N LYS A 107 35.41 -26.44 -15.78
CA LYS A 107 36.12 -26.51 -17.06
C LYS A 107 37.61 -26.82 -16.82
#